data_ac14e058ee1d13be27e6c738c5e77497
#
_entry.id   ac14e058ee1d13be27e6c738c5e77497
#
_cell.length_a   1.000
_cell.length_b   1.000
_cell.length_c   1.000
_cell.angle_alpha   90.00
_cell.angle_beta   90.00
_cell.angle_gamma   90.00
#
_symmetry.space_group_name_H-M   'P 1'
#
loop_
_entity.id
_entity.type
_entity.pdbx_description
1 polymer ?
#
loop_
_entity_poly.entity_id
_entity_poly.type
_entity_poly.pdbx_seq_one_letter_code
_entity_poly.pdbx_strand_id
1 'polypeptide(L)'
;MAAWCIGVERGVLDPDAVTQRARGAVNALALLEHRAGLMVHFADALTGVRHGASEYSTIDTAIAVNGAVVAAQVCADAELSRMTEQLLARAAWTEVVHQSEGKTLLHMARVDRREDDYGAGADEEGWVGAWGMTAEQLTIYVLAAGHPDVDPATARALWQGFERPTGSFAGHTCVHEPGGTLFVYHFPQAFWPFGIDPEGLNWWHNAREASAANRAWCLSFAHRYPSFAAGLWGTAAGLGPWGYVVNGAQPATPPSPHCDGTVPPASLMGALPFLPEQAGAALSLLRGKHPLAWDERYGWCDGINLGAGPAKTGDEGTVPRPWYAPARFGLNKGVSALLGAAALGSTLVWDAYESHPWTARGIDVLGLGRAL
;
A
#
# COMPACT_ATOMS: atom_id res chain seq x y z
N MET A 1 -6.47 3.35 11.20
CA MET A 1 -7.85 3.10 11.71
C MET A 1 -8.19 1.61 11.59
N ALA A 2 -8.18 0.99 10.42
CA ALA A 2 -8.53 -0.44 10.26
C ALA A 2 -7.76 -1.39 11.21
N ALA A 3 -6.46 -1.16 11.44
CA ALA A 3 -5.68 -1.95 12.40
C ALA A 3 -6.16 -1.82 13.86
N TRP A 4 -6.76 -0.69 14.25
CA TRP A 4 -7.38 -0.56 15.57
C TRP A 4 -8.64 -1.44 15.71
N CYS A 5 -9.40 -1.57 14.63
CA CYS A 5 -10.55 -2.47 14.57
C CYS A 5 -10.14 -3.95 14.79
N ILE A 6 -9.01 -4.37 14.19
CA ILE A 6 -8.41 -5.68 14.49
C ILE A 6 -8.04 -5.79 15.98
N GLY A 7 -7.52 -4.73 16.58
CA GLY A 7 -7.20 -4.70 18.01
C GLY A 7 -8.44 -4.91 18.90
N VAL A 8 -9.60 -4.36 18.50
CA VAL A 8 -10.88 -4.61 19.19
C VAL A 8 -11.34 -6.06 18.99
N GLU A 9 -11.31 -6.57 17.75
CA GLU A 9 -11.68 -7.96 17.44
C GLU A 9 -10.87 -8.95 18.27
N ARG A 10 -9.57 -8.66 18.49
CA ARG A 10 -8.65 -9.50 19.28
C ARG A 10 -8.72 -9.26 20.79
N GLY A 11 -9.58 -8.36 21.26
CA GLY A 11 -9.74 -8.03 22.65
C GLY A 11 -8.55 -7.31 23.31
N VAL A 12 -7.66 -6.72 22.49
CA VAL A 12 -6.49 -5.97 22.98
C VAL A 12 -6.70 -4.46 23.05
N LEU A 13 -7.77 -3.95 22.44
CA LEU A 13 -8.17 -2.55 22.49
C LEU A 13 -9.61 -2.41 22.94
N ASP A 14 -9.87 -1.38 23.71
CA ASP A 14 -11.22 -1.01 24.14
C ASP A 14 -12.02 -0.41 22.98
N PRO A 15 -13.26 -0.89 22.71
CA PRO A 15 -14.08 -0.43 21.58
C PRO A 15 -14.41 1.07 21.64
N ASP A 16 -14.72 1.62 22.82
CA ASP A 16 -15.10 3.03 22.98
C ASP A 16 -13.87 3.93 22.74
N ALA A 17 -12.70 3.53 23.24
CA ALA A 17 -11.45 4.23 23.00
C ALA A 17 -11.07 4.20 21.52
N VAL A 18 -11.32 3.10 20.81
CA VAL A 18 -11.07 3.01 19.36
C VAL A 18 -12.05 3.90 18.60
N THR A 19 -13.33 3.93 18.96
CA THR A 19 -14.33 4.82 18.34
C THR A 19 -13.92 6.29 18.49
N GLN A 20 -13.54 6.72 19.70
CA GLN A 20 -13.07 8.09 19.92
C GLN A 20 -11.80 8.42 19.10
N ARG A 21 -10.84 7.51 19.05
CA ARG A 21 -9.62 7.69 18.23
C ARG A 21 -9.93 7.76 16.74
N ALA A 22 -10.87 6.93 16.26
CA ALA A 22 -11.28 6.95 14.86
C ALA A 22 -11.97 8.27 14.49
N ARG A 23 -12.86 8.79 15.34
CA ARG A 23 -13.45 10.15 15.16
C ARG A 23 -12.36 11.22 15.11
N GLY A 24 -11.41 11.21 16.06
CA GLY A 24 -10.28 12.13 16.07
C GLY A 24 -9.42 12.05 14.80
N ALA A 25 -9.14 10.84 14.33
CA ALA A 25 -8.35 10.61 13.11
C ALA A 25 -9.10 11.09 11.86
N VAL A 26 -10.39 10.77 11.70
CA VAL A 26 -11.19 11.25 10.56
C VAL A 26 -11.34 12.76 10.57
N ASN A 27 -11.51 13.38 11.77
CA ASN A 27 -11.50 14.82 11.88
C ASN A 27 -10.16 15.43 11.46
N ALA A 28 -9.04 14.85 11.89
CA ALA A 28 -7.70 15.31 11.47
C ALA A 28 -7.54 15.20 9.95
N LEU A 29 -7.96 14.10 9.32
CA LEU A 29 -7.95 13.94 7.86
C LEU A 29 -8.83 14.99 7.15
N ALA A 30 -9.97 15.34 7.73
CA ALA A 30 -10.86 16.37 7.19
C ALA A 30 -10.22 17.77 7.22
N LEU A 31 -9.34 18.02 8.18
CA LEU A 31 -8.63 19.29 8.37
C LEU A 31 -7.31 19.38 7.59
N LEU A 32 -6.79 18.26 7.07
CA LEU A 32 -5.59 18.29 6.24
C LEU A 32 -5.81 19.18 5.01
N GLU A 33 -4.75 19.84 4.61
CA GLU A 33 -4.76 20.59 3.36
C GLU A 33 -5.06 19.65 2.18
N HIS A 34 -5.93 20.10 1.28
CA HIS A 34 -6.38 19.28 0.15
C HIS A 34 -6.65 20.12 -1.11
N ARG A 35 -6.62 19.48 -2.29
CA ARG A 35 -7.04 20.02 -3.58
C ARG A 35 -7.92 19.00 -4.31
N ALA A 36 -9.01 19.46 -4.89
CA ALA A 36 -10.02 18.58 -5.48
C ALA A 36 -10.44 17.43 -4.53
N GLY A 37 -10.42 17.69 -3.22
CA GLY A 37 -10.66 16.71 -2.17
C GLY A 37 -9.55 15.69 -1.91
N LEU A 38 -8.48 15.70 -2.70
CA LEU A 38 -7.29 14.88 -2.47
C LEU A 38 -6.46 15.47 -1.34
N MET A 39 -6.05 14.62 -0.42
CA MET A 39 -5.21 15.01 0.71
C MET A 39 -3.75 15.18 0.26
N VAL A 40 -3.06 16.10 0.92
CA VAL A 40 -1.62 16.25 0.75
C VAL A 40 -0.89 14.98 1.20
N HIS A 41 0.13 14.56 0.44
CA HIS A 41 0.91 13.35 0.75
C HIS A 41 1.72 13.52 2.05
N PHE A 42 2.45 14.63 2.20
CA PHE A 42 3.17 14.97 3.43
C PHE A 42 2.63 16.27 4.04
N ALA A 43 2.23 16.20 5.29
CA ALA A 43 1.77 17.32 6.07
C ALA A 43 2.60 17.49 7.35
N ASP A 44 2.69 18.72 7.84
CA ASP A 44 3.18 18.99 9.19
C ASP A 44 2.21 18.34 10.21
N ALA A 45 2.76 17.57 11.12
CA ALA A 45 1.97 16.75 12.05
C ALA A 45 1.16 17.56 13.08
N LEU A 46 1.52 18.83 13.32
CA LEU A 46 0.87 19.71 14.29
C LEU A 46 -0.21 20.57 13.64
N THR A 47 0.06 21.06 12.44
CA THR A 47 -0.79 22.06 11.76
C THR A 47 -1.67 21.45 10.67
N GLY A 48 -1.31 20.28 10.14
CA GLY A 48 -1.97 19.66 8.98
C GLY A 48 -1.68 20.38 7.64
N VAL A 49 -0.80 21.39 7.65
CA VAL A 49 -0.44 22.14 6.46
C VAL A 49 0.54 21.32 5.61
N ARG A 50 0.45 21.48 4.30
CA ARG A 50 1.34 20.85 3.32
C ARG A 50 2.82 21.09 3.66
N HIS A 51 3.63 20.02 3.62
CA HIS A 51 5.06 20.08 3.87
C HIS A 51 5.85 20.11 2.55
N GLY A 52 6.64 21.17 2.34
CA GLY A 52 7.44 21.36 1.13
C GLY A 52 6.59 21.36 -0.15
N ALA A 53 7.15 20.84 -1.23
CA ALA A 53 6.48 20.67 -2.53
C ALA A 53 5.62 19.40 -2.62
N SER A 54 5.20 18.82 -1.49
CA SER A 54 4.41 17.59 -1.45
C SER A 54 3.13 17.72 -2.28
N GLU A 55 2.85 16.72 -3.08
CA GLU A 55 1.68 16.64 -3.95
C GLU A 55 0.40 16.26 -3.16
N TYR A 56 -0.74 16.50 -3.78
CA TYR A 56 -2.06 16.01 -3.34
C TYR A 56 -2.31 14.67 -4.04
N SER A 57 -2.25 13.59 -3.26
CA SER A 57 -2.11 12.23 -3.76
C SER A 57 -3.43 11.48 -3.82
N THR A 58 -3.68 10.78 -4.93
CA THR A 58 -4.85 9.91 -5.07
C THR A 58 -4.73 8.64 -4.23
N ILE A 59 -3.54 8.02 -4.17
CA ILE A 59 -3.35 6.77 -3.43
C ILE A 59 -3.35 6.99 -1.92
N ASP A 60 -2.69 8.03 -1.42
CA ASP A 60 -2.67 8.31 0.02
C ASP A 60 -4.05 8.69 0.53
N THR A 61 -4.80 9.49 -0.28
CA THR A 61 -6.21 9.77 0.00
C THR A 61 -7.03 8.48 0.06
N ALA A 62 -6.87 7.58 -0.90
CA ALA A 62 -7.59 6.30 -0.91
C ALA A 62 -7.27 5.44 0.32
N ILE A 63 -6.00 5.31 0.69
CA ILE A 63 -5.57 4.55 1.88
C ILE A 63 -6.19 5.13 3.16
N ALA A 64 -6.14 6.45 3.31
CA ALA A 64 -6.72 7.14 4.46
C ALA A 64 -8.24 6.92 4.55
N VAL A 65 -8.94 7.08 3.44
CA VAL A 65 -10.40 6.93 3.34
C VAL A 65 -10.82 5.46 3.51
N ASN A 66 -10.10 4.49 2.93
CA ASN A 66 -10.36 3.07 3.15
C ASN A 66 -10.28 2.70 4.65
N GLY A 67 -9.30 3.27 5.35
CA GLY A 67 -9.19 3.10 6.80
C GLY A 67 -10.38 3.71 7.58
N ALA A 68 -10.93 4.84 7.10
CA ALA A 68 -12.11 5.46 7.67
C ALA A 68 -13.37 4.64 7.40
N VAL A 69 -13.54 4.13 6.17
CA VAL A 69 -14.64 3.22 5.77
C VAL A 69 -14.71 2.00 6.68
N VAL A 70 -13.59 1.31 6.88
CA VAL A 70 -13.53 0.14 7.77
C VAL A 70 -13.90 0.53 9.21
N ALA A 71 -13.34 1.63 9.73
CA ALA A 71 -13.64 2.06 11.10
C ALA A 71 -15.09 2.47 11.29
N ALA A 72 -15.71 3.16 10.32
CA ALA A 72 -17.11 3.54 10.37
C ALA A 72 -18.04 2.31 10.47
N GLN A 73 -17.75 1.26 9.71
CA GLN A 73 -18.55 0.03 9.74
C GLN A 73 -18.34 -0.75 11.03
N VAL A 74 -17.09 -0.92 11.48
CA VAL A 74 -16.78 -1.73 12.68
C VAL A 74 -17.24 -1.04 13.97
N CYS A 75 -17.02 0.27 14.10
CA CYS A 75 -17.45 1.02 15.29
C CYS A 75 -18.98 1.23 15.33
N ALA A 76 -19.68 1.12 14.20
CA ALA A 76 -21.11 1.34 14.06
C ALA A 76 -21.60 2.66 14.71
N ASP A 77 -20.79 3.72 14.56
CA ASP A 77 -20.98 5.01 15.17
C ASP A 77 -21.50 6.04 14.16
N ALA A 78 -22.66 6.65 14.44
CA ALA A 78 -23.36 7.53 13.51
C ALA A 78 -22.56 8.80 13.15
N GLU A 79 -21.81 9.36 14.10
CA GLU A 79 -20.99 10.54 13.84
C GLU A 79 -19.78 10.19 12.97
N LEU A 80 -19.09 9.10 13.29
CA LEU A 80 -17.96 8.61 12.49
C LEU A 80 -18.39 8.25 11.06
N SER A 81 -19.56 7.62 10.89
CA SER A 81 -20.14 7.31 9.58
C SER A 81 -20.39 8.58 8.77
N ARG A 82 -21.06 9.58 9.37
CA ARG A 82 -21.30 10.87 8.70
C ARG A 82 -20.01 11.58 8.30
N MET A 83 -18.98 11.58 9.16
CA MET A 83 -17.70 12.19 8.86
C MET A 83 -16.97 11.45 7.74
N THR A 84 -17.05 10.13 7.72
CA THR A 84 -16.47 9.28 6.67
C THR A 84 -17.15 9.52 5.32
N GLU A 85 -18.47 9.61 5.29
CA GLU A 85 -19.22 9.97 4.08
C GLU A 85 -18.84 11.34 3.53
N GLN A 86 -18.60 12.32 4.40
CA GLN A 86 -18.10 13.64 3.99
C GLN A 86 -16.70 13.57 3.34
N LEU A 87 -15.81 12.72 3.85
CA LEU A 87 -14.50 12.51 3.23
C LEU A 87 -14.63 11.83 1.86
N LEU A 88 -15.50 10.81 1.75
CA LEU A 88 -15.78 10.11 0.51
C LEU A 88 -16.33 11.06 -0.57
N ALA A 89 -17.32 11.87 -0.20
CA ALA A 89 -17.98 12.82 -1.10
C ALA A 89 -17.08 14.00 -1.51
N ARG A 90 -16.01 14.28 -0.76
CA ARG A 90 -15.13 15.42 -1.01
C ARG A 90 -14.23 15.22 -2.23
N ALA A 91 -13.81 13.98 -2.52
CA ALA A 91 -12.88 13.69 -3.58
C ALA A 91 -13.54 13.86 -4.95
N ALA A 92 -13.08 14.84 -5.72
CA ALA A 92 -13.62 15.16 -7.07
C ALA A 92 -13.06 14.20 -8.12
N TRP A 93 -13.42 12.92 -8.03
CA TRP A 93 -12.90 11.87 -8.92
C TRP A 93 -13.05 12.17 -10.40
N THR A 94 -14.08 12.91 -10.80
CA THR A 94 -14.29 13.33 -12.19
C THR A 94 -13.20 14.29 -12.71
N GLU A 95 -12.62 15.11 -11.83
CA GLU A 95 -11.49 15.98 -12.17
C GLU A 95 -10.16 15.21 -12.30
N VAL A 96 -10.07 14.04 -11.65
CA VAL A 96 -8.88 13.19 -11.66
C VAL A 96 -8.80 12.33 -12.92
N VAL A 97 -9.90 12.23 -13.69
CA VAL A 97 -9.94 11.44 -14.94
C VAL A 97 -9.02 12.05 -15.98
N HIS A 98 -8.16 11.21 -16.55
CA HIS A 98 -7.19 11.57 -17.58
C HIS A 98 -7.45 10.76 -18.87
N GLN A 99 -7.61 11.46 -19.98
CA GLN A 99 -7.73 10.82 -21.28
C GLN A 99 -6.37 10.90 -22.00
N SER A 100 -5.80 9.76 -22.35
CA SER A 100 -4.52 9.69 -23.04
C SER A 100 -4.50 8.51 -24.00
N GLU A 101 -4.14 8.75 -25.25
CA GLU A 101 -3.97 7.73 -26.29
C GLU A 101 -5.14 6.74 -26.41
N GLY A 102 -6.37 7.25 -26.24
CA GLY A 102 -7.60 6.44 -26.28
C GLY A 102 -7.87 5.61 -25.02
N LYS A 103 -7.08 5.78 -23.96
CA LYS A 103 -7.28 5.17 -22.66
C LYS A 103 -7.87 6.19 -21.68
N THR A 104 -8.73 5.70 -20.78
CA THR A 104 -9.25 6.46 -19.65
C THR A 104 -8.45 6.04 -18.41
N LEU A 105 -7.71 6.96 -17.81
CA LEU A 105 -6.82 6.73 -16.68
C LEU A 105 -7.18 7.66 -15.52
N LEU A 106 -6.59 7.46 -14.35
CA LEU A 106 -6.59 8.45 -13.28
C LEU A 106 -5.21 9.09 -13.17
N HIS A 107 -5.16 10.38 -12.93
CA HIS A 107 -3.93 11.05 -12.50
C HIS A 107 -3.45 10.47 -11.17
N MET A 108 -2.13 10.43 -10.98
CA MET A 108 -1.54 9.97 -9.70
C MET A 108 -1.67 11.04 -8.63
N ALA A 109 -1.47 12.30 -9.00
CA ALA A 109 -1.44 13.40 -8.06
C ALA A 109 -1.72 14.75 -8.72
N ARG A 110 -1.91 15.77 -7.88
CA ARG A 110 -1.92 17.18 -8.28
C ARG A 110 -0.84 17.93 -7.52
N VAL A 111 -0.11 18.80 -8.20
CA VAL A 111 0.86 19.73 -7.60
C VAL A 111 0.37 21.16 -7.80
N ASP A 112 0.28 21.91 -6.71
CA ASP A 112 0.08 23.37 -6.73
C ASP A 112 1.40 24.01 -6.34
N ARG A 113 2.07 24.63 -7.29
CA ARG A 113 3.35 25.32 -7.07
C ARG A 113 3.18 26.55 -6.18
N ARG A 114 4.14 26.76 -5.26
CA ARG A 114 4.24 27.96 -4.40
C ARG A 114 5.66 28.51 -4.45
N GLU A 115 5.82 29.79 -4.12
CA GLU A 115 7.12 30.46 -4.14
C GLU A 115 8.15 29.83 -3.19
N ASP A 116 7.68 29.24 -2.08
CA ASP A 116 8.50 28.61 -1.04
C ASP A 116 8.60 27.09 -1.18
N ASP A 117 8.14 26.50 -2.29
CA ASP A 117 8.23 25.08 -2.51
C ASP A 117 9.68 24.61 -2.62
N TYR A 118 9.95 23.45 -2.01
CA TYR A 118 11.23 22.75 -2.07
C TYR A 118 11.01 21.24 -2.15
N GLY A 119 12.02 20.51 -2.68
CA GLY A 119 11.97 19.07 -2.84
C GLY A 119 11.41 18.60 -4.19
N ALA A 120 11.09 17.32 -4.30
CA ALA A 120 10.51 16.74 -5.51
C ALA A 120 9.16 17.40 -5.83
N GLY A 121 8.92 17.72 -7.10
CA GLY A 121 7.73 18.39 -7.57
C GLY A 121 7.76 19.92 -7.47
N ALA A 122 8.83 20.54 -6.98
CA ALA A 122 8.92 22.00 -6.89
C ALA A 122 8.81 22.73 -8.24
N ASP A 123 9.18 22.07 -9.33
CA ASP A 123 9.08 22.58 -10.70
C ASP A 123 7.81 22.13 -11.44
N GLU A 124 6.99 21.27 -10.83
CA GLU A 124 5.76 20.73 -11.41
C GLU A 124 4.54 21.56 -11.01
N GLU A 125 3.53 21.60 -11.86
CA GLU A 125 2.23 22.26 -11.58
C GLU A 125 1.08 21.52 -12.29
N GLY A 126 -0.08 21.48 -11.64
CA GLY A 126 -1.28 20.87 -12.17
C GLY A 126 -1.38 19.37 -11.89
N TRP A 127 -2.08 18.66 -12.74
CA TRP A 127 -2.21 17.20 -12.66
C TRP A 127 -0.93 16.53 -13.18
N VAL A 128 -0.38 15.60 -12.38
CA VAL A 128 0.90 14.94 -12.66
C VAL A 128 0.77 13.43 -12.59
N GLY A 129 1.53 12.74 -13.45
CA GLY A 129 1.52 11.29 -13.56
C GLY A 129 0.14 10.72 -13.96
N ALA A 130 0.12 9.44 -14.27
CA ALA A 130 -1.11 8.69 -14.48
C ALA A 130 -0.91 7.24 -14.02
N TRP A 131 -1.96 6.64 -13.46
CA TRP A 131 -2.01 5.21 -13.17
C TRP A 131 -2.16 4.41 -14.47
N GLY A 132 -1.13 4.45 -15.30
CA GLY A 132 -1.13 3.84 -16.63
C GLY A 132 -0.77 2.36 -16.66
N MET A 133 -0.27 1.80 -15.58
CA MET A 133 0.14 0.42 -15.44
C MET A 133 -0.21 -0.13 -14.06
N THR A 134 -0.31 -1.44 -13.94
CA THR A 134 -0.56 -2.13 -12.65
C THR A 134 0.39 -1.67 -11.56
N ALA A 135 -0.18 -1.28 -10.41
CA ALA A 135 0.49 -0.97 -9.16
C ALA A 135 -0.50 -1.19 -7.98
N GLU A 136 -0.43 -0.38 -6.90
CA GLU A 136 -1.26 -0.51 -5.71
C GLU A 136 -2.66 0.14 -5.83
N GLN A 137 -3.03 0.67 -6.98
CA GLN A 137 -4.18 1.56 -7.17
C GLN A 137 -5.57 0.91 -7.16
N LEU A 138 -5.72 -0.42 -7.05
CA LEU A 138 -7.03 -1.08 -7.23
C LEU A 138 -8.15 -0.49 -6.35
N THR A 139 -7.84 -0.12 -5.12
CA THR A 139 -8.84 0.49 -4.23
C THR A 139 -9.25 1.89 -4.65
N ILE A 140 -8.41 2.64 -5.39
CA ILE A 140 -8.77 3.95 -5.94
C ILE A 140 -9.95 3.81 -6.91
N TYR A 141 -9.91 2.80 -7.78
CA TYR A 141 -10.98 2.53 -8.74
C TYR A 141 -12.29 2.16 -8.05
N VAL A 142 -12.25 1.40 -6.96
CA VAL A 142 -13.45 1.08 -6.16
C VAL A 142 -14.04 2.35 -5.56
N LEU A 143 -13.23 3.25 -5.00
CA LEU A 143 -13.69 4.51 -4.43
C LEU A 143 -14.27 5.44 -5.51
N ALA A 144 -13.60 5.56 -6.66
CA ALA A 144 -14.08 6.36 -7.77
C ALA A 144 -15.40 5.80 -8.34
N ALA A 145 -15.51 4.49 -8.55
CA ALA A 145 -16.73 3.84 -9.03
C ALA A 145 -17.90 3.92 -8.03
N GLY A 146 -17.58 4.00 -6.74
CA GLY A 146 -18.56 4.24 -5.68
C GLY A 146 -19.10 5.66 -5.66
N HIS A 147 -18.37 6.65 -6.20
CA HIS A 147 -18.78 8.04 -6.19
C HIS A 147 -20.01 8.29 -7.08
N PRO A 148 -21.06 9.01 -6.58
CA PRO A 148 -22.29 9.23 -7.34
C PRO A 148 -22.07 10.01 -8.66
N ASP A 149 -21.08 10.91 -8.71
CA ASP A 149 -20.78 11.75 -9.86
C ASP A 149 -19.94 11.04 -10.94
N VAL A 150 -19.41 9.84 -10.65
CA VAL A 150 -18.72 9.02 -11.64
C VAL A 150 -19.72 8.04 -12.25
N ASP A 151 -19.97 8.20 -13.53
CA ASP A 151 -20.89 7.30 -14.23
C ASP A 151 -20.27 5.90 -14.39
N PRO A 152 -21.11 4.84 -14.43
CA PRO A 152 -20.61 3.46 -14.50
C PRO A 152 -19.77 3.13 -15.74
N ALA A 153 -19.97 3.82 -16.86
CA ALA A 153 -19.19 3.58 -18.08
C ALA A 153 -17.76 4.15 -17.91
N THR A 154 -17.65 5.37 -17.38
CA THR A 154 -16.36 5.97 -17.02
C THR A 154 -15.62 5.13 -15.99
N ALA A 155 -16.31 4.65 -14.94
CA ALA A 155 -15.69 3.80 -13.91
C ALA A 155 -15.10 2.51 -14.51
N ARG A 156 -15.85 1.83 -15.39
CA ARG A 156 -15.35 0.63 -16.10
C ARG A 156 -14.21 0.95 -17.05
N ALA A 157 -14.28 2.08 -17.78
CA ALA A 157 -13.21 2.51 -18.66
C ALA A 157 -11.90 2.81 -17.90
N LEU A 158 -12.00 3.38 -16.70
CA LEU A 158 -10.85 3.56 -15.78
C LEU A 158 -10.23 2.22 -15.38
N TRP A 159 -11.04 1.24 -14.97
CA TRP A 159 -10.57 -0.10 -14.63
C TRP A 159 -9.87 -0.78 -15.81
N GLN A 160 -10.36 -0.62 -17.02
CA GLN A 160 -9.81 -1.20 -18.24
C GLN A 160 -8.59 -0.44 -18.78
N GLY A 161 -8.43 0.82 -18.41
CA GLY A 161 -7.45 1.73 -19.01
C GLY A 161 -5.99 1.42 -18.71
N PHE A 162 -5.68 0.91 -17.51
CA PHE A 162 -4.30 0.65 -17.13
C PHE A 162 -3.75 -0.67 -17.69
N GLU A 163 -2.47 -0.67 -18.00
CA GLU A 163 -1.79 -1.84 -18.57
C GLU A 163 -1.56 -2.94 -17.52
N ARG A 164 -1.64 -4.19 -17.98
CA ARG A 164 -1.45 -5.41 -17.19
C ARG A 164 -0.38 -6.29 -17.81
N PRO A 165 0.89 -5.85 -17.87
CA PRO A 165 1.96 -6.64 -18.47
C PRO A 165 2.16 -7.92 -17.68
N THR A 166 2.28 -9.04 -18.40
CA THR A 166 2.50 -10.36 -17.81
C THR A 166 3.95 -10.75 -17.95
N GLY A 167 4.55 -11.25 -16.88
CA GLY A 167 5.90 -11.75 -16.85
C GLY A 167 6.03 -13.01 -16.01
N SER A 168 7.14 -13.72 -16.15
CA SER A 168 7.39 -14.97 -15.42
C SER A 168 8.80 -15.00 -14.84
N PHE A 169 8.92 -15.55 -13.62
CA PHE A 169 10.20 -15.89 -13.01
C PHE A 169 10.09 -17.22 -12.25
N ALA A 170 11.05 -18.12 -12.48
CA ALA A 170 11.13 -19.42 -11.83
C ALA A 170 9.83 -20.25 -11.86
N GLY A 171 9.05 -20.16 -12.94
CA GLY A 171 7.78 -20.88 -13.13
C GLY A 171 6.56 -20.16 -12.56
N HIS A 172 6.71 -19.03 -11.90
CA HIS A 172 5.63 -18.18 -11.42
C HIS A 172 5.33 -17.08 -12.43
N THR A 173 4.07 -16.96 -12.83
CA THR A 173 3.60 -15.97 -13.82
C THR A 173 2.60 -15.04 -13.18
N CYS A 174 2.83 -13.73 -13.33
CA CYS A 174 1.92 -12.71 -12.81
C CYS A 174 1.84 -11.49 -13.73
N VAL A 175 0.76 -10.74 -13.61
CA VAL A 175 0.72 -9.34 -14.04
C VAL A 175 1.61 -8.56 -13.09
N HIS A 176 2.54 -7.78 -13.63
CA HIS A 176 3.55 -7.12 -12.81
C HIS A 176 3.53 -5.59 -12.96
N GLU A 177 4.00 -4.91 -11.92
CA GLU A 177 4.28 -3.48 -11.95
C GLU A 177 5.71 -3.24 -12.51
N PRO A 178 6.08 -1.98 -12.87
CA PRO A 178 7.36 -1.71 -13.52
C PRO A 178 8.59 -2.17 -12.74
N GLY A 179 8.63 -1.95 -11.43
CA GLY A 179 9.81 -2.21 -10.58
C GLY A 179 9.87 -3.60 -9.97
N GLY A 180 8.78 -4.38 -9.97
CA GLY A 180 8.68 -5.68 -9.31
C GLY A 180 8.66 -5.58 -7.78
N THR A 181 8.19 -4.45 -7.23
CA THR A 181 8.14 -4.22 -5.78
C THR A 181 6.92 -4.90 -5.15
N LEU A 182 7.13 -5.63 -4.05
CA LEU A 182 6.12 -6.57 -3.56
C LEU A 182 4.91 -5.91 -2.90
N PHE A 183 5.07 -4.72 -2.31
CA PHE A 183 3.99 -4.08 -1.57
C PHE A 183 2.77 -3.76 -2.44
N VAL A 184 2.96 -3.46 -3.72
CA VAL A 184 1.86 -3.09 -4.63
C VAL A 184 0.83 -4.20 -4.81
N TYR A 185 1.25 -5.45 -4.70
CA TYR A 185 0.37 -6.61 -4.79
C TYR A 185 -0.38 -6.87 -3.48
N HIS A 186 0.22 -6.50 -2.34
CA HIS A 186 -0.33 -6.75 -1.02
C HIS A 186 -1.30 -5.66 -0.56
N PHE A 187 -1.00 -4.39 -0.89
CA PHE A 187 -1.72 -3.23 -0.40
C PHE A 187 -3.23 -3.27 -0.66
N PRO A 188 -3.69 -3.50 -1.91
CA PRO A 188 -5.12 -3.60 -2.19
C PRO A 188 -5.79 -4.72 -1.41
N GLN A 189 -5.13 -5.88 -1.32
CA GLN A 189 -5.64 -7.09 -0.68
C GLN A 189 -5.82 -6.93 0.84
N ALA A 190 -5.14 -5.94 1.45
CA ALA A 190 -5.29 -5.65 2.85
C ALA A 190 -6.68 -5.07 3.19
N PHE A 191 -7.32 -4.35 2.25
CA PHE A 191 -8.64 -3.75 2.44
C PHE A 191 -9.77 -4.62 1.90
N TRP A 192 -9.53 -5.31 0.78
CA TRP A 192 -10.51 -6.24 0.22
C TRP A 192 -9.80 -7.32 -0.61
N PRO A 193 -10.21 -8.61 -0.52
CA PRO A 193 -9.53 -9.69 -1.23
C PRO A 193 -10.01 -9.73 -2.69
N PHE A 194 -9.40 -8.89 -3.52
CA PHE A 194 -9.71 -8.80 -4.94
C PHE A 194 -9.54 -10.16 -5.62
N GLY A 195 -10.65 -10.74 -6.07
CA GLY A 195 -10.70 -12.01 -6.80
C GLY A 195 -10.69 -11.79 -8.31
N ILE A 196 -11.63 -12.43 -9.00
CA ILE A 196 -11.72 -12.37 -10.46
C ILE A 196 -12.38 -11.07 -10.90
N ASP A 197 -11.73 -10.35 -11.80
CA ASP A 197 -12.27 -9.18 -12.46
C ASP A 197 -13.01 -9.53 -13.77
N PRO A 198 -13.71 -8.56 -14.42
CA PRO A 198 -14.43 -8.81 -15.66
C PRO A 198 -13.55 -9.27 -16.84
N GLU A 199 -12.26 -8.98 -16.81
CA GLU A 199 -11.27 -9.44 -17.79
C GLU A 199 -10.76 -10.86 -17.49
N GLY A 200 -11.21 -11.48 -16.39
CA GLY A 200 -10.87 -12.85 -16.00
C GLY A 200 -9.58 -12.97 -15.20
N LEU A 201 -8.95 -11.86 -14.81
CA LEU A 201 -7.75 -11.88 -13.96
C LEU A 201 -8.15 -12.05 -12.49
N ASN A 202 -7.57 -13.05 -11.84
CA ASN A 202 -7.68 -13.23 -10.39
C ASN A 202 -6.55 -12.51 -9.67
N TRP A 203 -6.86 -11.36 -9.08
CA TRP A 203 -5.88 -10.49 -8.41
C TRP A 203 -5.30 -11.09 -7.12
N TRP A 204 -6.05 -11.91 -6.41
CA TRP A 204 -5.54 -12.65 -5.25
C TRP A 204 -4.51 -13.70 -5.68
N HIS A 205 -4.82 -14.46 -6.71
CA HIS A 205 -3.88 -15.42 -7.29
C HIS A 205 -2.65 -14.70 -7.85
N ASN A 206 -2.83 -13.54 -8.49
CA ASN A 206 -1.75 -12.70 -8.97
C ASN A 206 -0.79 -12.27 -7.85
N ALA A 207 -1.33 -11.83 -6.70
CA ALA A 207 -0.51 -11.45 -5.54
C ALA A 207 0.27 -12.65 -4.96
N ARG A 208 -0.31 -13.85 -4.98
CA ARG A 208 0.37 -15.09 -4.60
C ARG A 208 1.52 -15.41 -5.54
N GLU A 209 1.29 -15.40 -6.85
CA GLU A 209 2.33 -15.69 -7.85
C GLU A 209 3.44 -14.63 -7.83
N ALA A 210 3.12 -13.36 -7.68
CA ALA A 210 4.09 -12.30 -7.50
C ALA A 210 4.95 -12.50 -6.24
N SER A 211 4.34 -12.90 -5.11
CA SER A 211 5.06 -13.21 -3.87
C SER A 211 6.00 -14.41 -4.04
N ALA A 212 5.56 -15.44 -4.75
CA ALA A 212 6.38 -16.63 -5.03
C ALA A 212 7.55 -16.33 -5.98
N ALA A 213 7.30 -15.54 -7.03
CA ALA A 213 8.33 -15.07 -7.96
C ALA A 213 9.38 -14.22 -7.23
N ASN A 214 8.94 -13.25 -6.41
CA ASN A 214 9.81 -12.40 -5.60
C ASN A 214 10.71 -13.24 -4.67
N ARG A 215 10.13 -14.21 -3.96
CA ARG A 215 10.89 -15.12 -3.12
C ARG A 215 11.92 -15.90 -3.92
N ALA A 216 11.54 -16.50 -5.04
CA ALA A 216 12.44 -17.26 -5.90
C ALA A 216 13.59 -16.39 -6.41
N TRP A 217 13.29 -15.15 -6.79
CA TRP A 217 14.29 -14.19 -7.23
C TRP A 217 15.27 -13.84 -6.10
N CYS A 218 14.78 -13.48 -4.91
CA CYS A 218 15.65 -13.21 -3.76
C CYS A 218 16.59 -14.37 -3.48
N LEU A 219 16.09 -15.61 -3.44
CA LEU A 219 16.91 -16.79 -3.17
C LEU A 219 17.93 -17.07 -4.28
N SER A 220 17.63 -16.77 -5.53
CA SER A 220 18.61 -16.90 -6.64
C SER A 220 19.78 -15.93 -6.50
N PHE A 221 19.60 -14.80 -5.78
CA PHE A 221 20.65 -13.82 -5.47
C PHE A 221 21.25 -14.00 -4.05
N ALA A 222 21.04 -15.14 -3.40
CA ALA A 222 21.63 -15.43 -2.09
C ALA A 222 23.17 -15.32 -2.06
N HIS A 223 23.83 -15.62 -3.17
CA HIS A 223 25.29 -15.46 -3.31
C HIS A 223 25.75 -14.00 -3.24
N ARG A 224 24.87 -13.04 -3.52
CA ARG A 224 25.17 -11.61 -3.58
C ARG A 224 24.74 -10.85 -2.30
N TYR A 225 23.60 -11.23 -1.72
CA TYR A 225 22.99 -10.49 -0.62
C TYR A 225 22.93 -11.35 0.65
N PRO A 226 23.63 -10.97 1.73
CA PRO A 226 23.59 -11.71 3.02
C PRO A 226 22.19 -11.89 3.60
N SER A 227 21.27 -10.93 3.39
CA SER A 227 19.87 -11.10 3.82
C SER A 227 19.22 -12.29 3.13
N PHE A 228 19.41 -12.45 1.82
CA PHE A 228 18.85 -13.56 1.06
C PHE A 228 19.55 -14.89 1.37
N ALA A 229 20.88 -14.85 1.60
CA ALA A 229 21.65 -16.01 2.06
C ALA A 229 21.17 -16.54 3.43
N ALA A 230 20.68 -15.65 4.29
CA ALA A 230 20.08 -16.00 5.56
C ALA A 230 18.64 -16.56 5.43
N GLY A 231 18.05 -16.58 4.23
CA GLY A 231 16.69 -17.04 3.99
C GLY A 231 15.61 -15.96 4.08
N LEU A 232 16.01 -14.70 4.20
CA LEU A 232 15.08 -13.57 4.09
C LEU A 232 14.75 -13.28 2.61
N TRP A 233 13.56 -12.76 2.36
CA TRP A 233 13.06 -12.42 1.04
C TRP A 233 11.96 -11.35 1.14
N GLY A 234 11.36 -10.96 0.02
CA GLY A 234 10.28 -9.99 0.02
C GLY A 234 10.81 -8.56 -0.19
N THR A 235 11.49 -8.32 -1.32
CA THR A 235 11.93 -6.98 -1.70
C THR A 235 10.72 -6.08 -1.95
N ALA A 236 10.70 -4.95 -1.29
CA ALA A 236 9.61 -3.97 -1.35
C ALA A 236 10.12 -2.57 -0.97
N ALA A 237 9.23 -1.58 -1.01
CA ALA A 237 9.54 -0.23 -0.55
C ALA A 237 9.71 -0.19 0.99
N GLY A 238 10.70 0.57 1.46
CA GLY A 238 10.98 0.73 2.87
C GLY A 238 12.27 1.49 3.14
N LEU A 239 12.61 1.66 4.41
CA LEU A 239 13.84 2.31 4.80
C LEU A 239 15.01 1.33 4.66
N GLY A 240 15.96 1.68 3.80
CA GLY A 240 17.25 1.02 3.65
C GLY A 240 18.37 1.75 4.40
N PRO A 241 19.59 1.18 4.40
CA PRO A 241 20.75 1.78 5.07
C PRO A 241 21.08 3.21 4.59
N TRP A 242 20.73 3.53 3.37
CA TRP A 242 21.05 4.79 2.70
C TRP A 242 19.82 5.67 2.43
N GLY A 243 18.75 5.49 3.20
CA GLY A 243 17.49 6.19 3.05
C GLY A 243 16.35 5.31 2.53
N TYR A 244 15.24 5.95 2.18
CA TYR A 244 14.08 5.24 1.62
C TYR A 244 14.43 4.68 0.24
N VAL A 245 14.08 3.42 0.02
CA VAL A 245 14.40 2.69 -1.22
C VAL A 245 13.19 1.86 -1.66
N VAL A 246 12.96 1.80 -2.96
CA VAL A 246 11.98 0.91 -3.58
C VAL A 246 12.75 -0.26 -4.18
N ASN A 247 12.84 -1.36 -3.44
CA ASN A 247 13.45 -2.60 -3.90
C ASN A 247 12.41 -3.47 -4.62
N GLY A 248 12.82 -4.11 -5.72
CA GLY A 248 11.98 -5.00 -6.50
C GLY A 248 12.62 -6.34 -6.80
N ALA A 249 11.89 -7.17 -7.53
CA ALA A 249 12.29 -8.49 -8.04
C ALA A 249 11.68 -8.74 -9.41
N GLN A 250 12.12 -9.79 -10.11
CA GLN A 250 11.47 -10.24 -11.33
C GLN A 250 10.15 -11.01 -11.01
N PRO A 251 9.13 -10.93 -11.89
CA PRO A 251 9.12 -10.17 -13.15
C PRO A 251 9.00 -8.67 -12.93
N ALA A 252 9.64 -7.90 -13.80
CA ALA A 252 9.66 -6.45 -13.80
C ALA A 252 9.92 -5.93 -15.23
N THR A 253 9.59 -4.67 -15.47
CA THR A 253 9.92 -4.00 -16.73
C THR A 253 11.44 -3.73 -16.80
N PRO A 254 12.12 -3.93 -17.94
CA PRO A 254 13.53 -3.52 -18.08
C PRO A 254 13.72 -2.01 -17.83
N PRO A 255 14.87 -1.58 -17.26
CA PRO A 255 16.01 -2.38 -16.80
C PRO A 255 15.67 -3.23 -15.57
N SER A 256 16.58 -4.15 -15.19
CA SER A 256 16.42 -5.04 -14.01
C SER A 256 15.97 -4.28 -12.76
N PRO A 257 15.17 -4.90 -11.88
CA PRO A 257 14.72 -4.26 -10.67
C PRO A 257 15.88 -3.77 -9.80
N HIS A 258 15.68 -2.62 -9.15
CA HIS A 258 16.63 -2.14 -8.17
C HIS A 258 16.60 -3.04 -6.93
N CYS A 259 17.76 -3.36 -6.36
CA CYS A 259 17.85 -4.08 -5.09
C CYS A 259 19.19 -3.82 -4.41
N ASP A 260 19.13 -3.46 -3.13
CA ASP A 260 20.29 -3.29 -2.24
C ASP A 260 20.41 -4.40 -1.17
N GLY A 261 19.54 -5.42 -1.24
CA GLY A 261 19.48 -6.53 -0.26
C GLY A 261 18.71 -6.20 1.01
N THR A 262 18.05 -5.06 1.09
CA THR A 262 17.15 -4.72 2.19
C THR A 262 15.82 -5.45 2.05
N VAL A 263 15.35 -6.04 3.14
CA VAL A 263 14.06 -6.72 3.25
C VAL A 263 13.21 -5.99 4.30
N PRO A 264 12.09 -5.37 3.91
CA PRO A 264 11.10 -4.90 4.86
C PRO A 264 10.33 -6.07 5.48
N PRO A 265 10.28 -6.24 6.81
CA PRO A 265 9.44 -7.28 7.43
C PRO A 265 7.95 -7.15 7.06
N ALA A 266 7.51 -5.97 6.68
CA ALA A 266 6.15 -5.73 6.20
C ALA A 266 5.81 -6.56 4.96
N SER A 267 6.77 -6.82 4.07
CA SER A 267 6.55 -7.67 2.90
C SER A 267 6.35 -9.14 3.26
N LEU A 268 7.05 -9.63 4.29
CA LEU A 268 6.83 -10.97 4.82
C LEU A 268 5.46 -11.09 5.51
N MET A 269 5.10 -10.08 6.31
CA MET A 269 3.77 -10.02 6.94
C MET A 269 2.66 -9.96 5.89
N GLY A 270 2.86 -9.14 4.84
CA GLY A 270 1.93 -9.03 3.71
C GLY A 270 1.80 -10.31 2.91
N ALA A 271 2.84 -11.13 2.84
CA ALA A 271 2.85 -12.40 2.14
C ALA A 271 2.22 -13.56 2.92
N LEU A 272 1.94 -13.41 4.23
CA LEU A 272 1.38 -14.48 5.06
C LEU A 272 0.10 -15.12 4.50
N PRO A 273 -0.90 -14.38 3.98
CA PRO A 273 -2.09 -15.01 3.43
C PRO A 273 -1.84 -15.80 2.14
N PHE A 274 -0.76 -15.51 1.43
CA PHE A 274 -0.43 -16.09 0.13
C PHE A 274 0.56 -17.25 0.22
N LEU A 275 1.56 -17.13 1.10
CA LEU A 275 2.65 -18.09 1.30
C LEU A 275 2.92 -18.29 2.80
N PRO A 276 1.96 -18.85 3.57
CA PRO A 276 2.02 -18.87 5.04
C PRO A 276 3.25 -19.58 5.59
N GLU A 277 3.64 -20.71 5.02
CA GLU A 277 4.80 -21.48 5.48
C GLU A 277 6.11 -20.73 5.24
N GLN A 278 6.29 -20.18 4.03
CA GLN A 278 7.53 -19.50 3.62
C GLN A 278 7.70 -18.15 4.34
N ALA A 279 6.62 -17.40 4.45
CA ALA A 279 6.62 -16.11 5.16
C ALA A 279 6.76 -16.32 6.67
N GLY A 280 6.04 -17.29 7.23
CA GLY A 280 6.14 -17.67 8.64
C GLY A 280 7.54 -18.14 9.04
N ALA A 281 8.20 -18.94 8.21
CA ALA A 281 9.58 -19.40 8.44
C ALA A 281 10.56 -18.22 8.47
N ALA A 282 10.44 -17.26 7.52
CA ALA A 282 11.29 -16.07 7.48
C ALA A 282 11.08 -15.15 8.69
N LEU A 283 9.82 -14.94 9.10
CA LEU A 283 9.49 -14.16 10.30
C LEU A 283 9.98 -14.82 11.58
N SER A 284 9.89 -16.16 11.69
CA SER A 284 10.41 -16.95 12.80
C SER A 284 11.93 -16.85 12.88
N LEU A 285 12.61 -16.91 11.74
CA LEU A 285 14.06 -16.72 11.65
C LEU A 285 14.45 -15.31 12.14
N LEU A 286 13.73 -14.27 11.71
CA LEU A 286 13.94 -12.91 12.17
C LEU A 286 13.76 -12.80 13.68
N ARG A 287 12.68 -13.30 14.25
CA ARG A 287 12.38 -13.23 15.68
C ARG A 287 13.44 -13.96 16.52
N GLY A 288 13.91 -15.12 16.02
CA GLY A 288 14.87 -15.97 16.74
C GLY A 288 16.33 -15.53 16.63
N LYS A 289 16.77 -15.06 15.46
CA LYS A 289 18.18 -14.72 15.20
C LYS A 289 18.50 -13.23 15.14
N HIS A 290 17.49 -12.39 14.96
CA HIS A 290 17.64 -10.94 14.76
C HIS A 290 16.73 -10.16 15.72
N PRO A 291 16.92 -10.27 17.06
CA PRO A 291 16.01 -9.67 18.05
C PRO A 291 15.91 -8.15 17.92
N LEU A 292 16.94 -7.47 17.41
CA LEU A 292 16.92 -6.02 17.17
C LEU A 292 15.95 -5.59 16.04
N ALA A 293 15.47 -6.55 15.24
CA ALA A 293 14.42 -6.28 14.23
C ALA A 293 13.04 -6.05 14.86
N TRP A 294 12.85 -6.43 16.11
CA TRP A 294 11.60 -6.32 16.86
C TRP A 294 11.72 -5.37 18.03
N ASP A 295 10.72 -4.54 18.20
CA ASP A 295 10.51 -3.67 19.36
C ASP A 295 9.19 -4.05 20.03
N GLU A 296 9.15 -4.20 21.34
CA GLU A 296 7.96 -4.66 22.07
C GLU A 296 6.80 -3.66 22.00
N ARG A 297 7.07 -2.38 21.76
CA ARG A 297 6.06 -1.33 21.64
C ARG A 297 5.60 -1.13 20.21
N TYR A 298 6.53 -1.20 19.25
CA TYR A 298 6.29 -0.80 17.87
C TYR A 298 6.36 -1.96 16.86
N GLY A 299 6.72 -3.17 17.30
CA GLY A 299 6.84 -4.35 16.45
C GLY A 299 8.05 -4.30 15.52
N TRP A 300 7.95 -4.90 14.35
CA TRP A 300 9.05 -5.00 13.39
C TRP A 300 9.63 -3.65 12.99
N CYS A 301 10.94 -3.55 12.80
CA CYS A 301 11.57 -2.40 12.13
C CYS A 301 11.12 -2.29 10.67
N ASP A 302 11.37 -1.15 10.04
CA ASP A 302 10.90 -0.91 8.68
C ASP A 302 11.71 -1.64 7.61
N GLY A 303 13.01 -1.83 7.84
CA GLY A 303 13.90 -2.54 6.92
C GLY A 303 15.03 -3.26 7.64
N ILE A 304 15.51 -4.34 7.05
CA ILE A 304 16.64 -5.15 7.54
C ILE A 304 17.61 -5.40 6.39
N ASN A 305 18.89 -5.12 6.63
CA ASN A 305 19.97 -5.46 5.71
C ASN A 305 21.10 -6.15 6.49
N LEU A 306 21.32 -7.44 6.24
CA LEU A 306 22.33 -8.23 6.98
C LEU A 306 23.73 -8.06 6.44
N GLY A 307 23.93 -7.35 5.37
CA GLY A 307 25.24 -7.06 4.77
C GLY A 307 25.19 -5.87 3.85
N ALA A 308 26.36 -5.42 3.38
CA ALA A 308 26.39 -4.36 2.38
C ALA A 308 25.86 -4.90 1.06
N GLY A 309 24.75 -4.34 0.62
CA GLY A 309 24.47 -4.25 -0.80
C GLY A 309 25.48 -3.30 -1.48
N PRO A 310 25.43 -3.12 -2.80
CA PRO A 310 26.24 -2.11 -3.45
C PRO A 310 25.88 -0.75 -2.84
N ALA A 311 26.91 -0.08 -2.27
CA ALA A 311 26.73 1.30 -1.82
C ALA A 311 26.25 2.16 -2.99
N LYS A 312 25.31 3.09 -2.74
CA LYS A 312 25.07 4.15 -3.73
C LYS A 312 26.40 4.89 -3.91
N THR A 313 26.80 5.08 -5.17
CA THR A 313 27.98 5.89 -5.50
C THR A 313 27.83 7.26 -4.86
N GLY A 314 28.73 7.61 -3.93
CA GLY A 314 28.79 8.92 -3.24
C GLY A 314 28.51 8.92 -1.75
N ASP A 315 28.05 7.82 -1.15
CA ASP A 315 27.84 7.72 0.30
C ASP A 315 29.09 7.09 0.98
N GLU A 316 29.84 7.91 1.69
CA GLU A 316 31.06 7.48 2.42
C GLU A 316 30.81 7.01 3.87
N GLY A 317 29.52 6.86 4.26
CA GLY A 317 29.16 6.49 5.62
C GLY A 317 29.36 5.01 5.95
N THR A 318 29.88 4.72 7.16
CA THR A 318 29.95 3.34 7.69
C THR A 318 28.59 2.91 8.21
N VAL A 319 27.95 1.94 7.55
CA VAL A 319 26.68 1.37 8.00
C VAL A 319 26.94 0.15 8.88
N PRO A 320 26.30 0.02 10.06
CA PRO A 320 26.38 -1.19 10.87
C PRO A 320 26.01 -2.45 10.09
N ARG A 321 26.62 -3.57 10.43
CA ARG A 321 26.32 -4.89 9.85
C ARG A 321 26.13 -5.90 10.96
N PRO A 322 24.95 -6.48 11.14
CA PRO A 322 23.71 -6.23 10.39
C PRO A 322 23.11 -4.84 10.66
N TRP A 323 22.35 -4.30 9.69
CA TRP A 323 21.64 -3.04 9.83
C TRP A 323 20.13 -3.29 10.04
N TYR A 324 19.52 -2.55 10.97
CA TYR A 324 18.10 -2.54 11.25
C TYR A 324 17.59 -1.10 11.21
N ALA A 325 16.50 -0.85 10.50
CA ALA A 325 15.94 0.48 10.40
C ALA A 325 15.60 1.05 11.78
N PRO A 326 16.06 2.27 12.11
CA PRO A 326 15.70 2.91 13.37
C PRO A 326 14.25 3.39 13.40
N ALA A 327 13.64 3.58 12.22
CA ALA A 327 12.26 4.03 12.05
C ALA A 327 11.27 2.86 11.87
N ARG A 328 9.98 3.18 12.05
CA ARG A 328 8.84 2.30 11.79
C ARG A 328 7.78 3.13 11.06
N PHE A 329 7.54 2.84 9.80
CA PHE A 329 6.54 3.56 9.02
C PHE A 329 5.14 3.02 9.28
N GLY A 330 4.22 3.92 9.61
CA GLY A 330 2.82 3.57 9.89
C GLY A 330 2.14 2.86 8.73
N LEU A 331 2.47 3.24 7.50
CA LEU A 331 2.00 2.61 6.27
C LEU A 331 2.31 1.10 6.25
N ASN A 332 3.59 0.74 6.42
CA ASN A 332 4.06 -0.65 6.45
C ASN A 332 3.47 -1.43 7.64
N LYS A 333 3.25 -0.76 8.79
CA LYS A 333 2.59 -1.36 9.95
C LYS A 333 1.12 -1.65 9.70
N GLY A 334 0.43 -0.76 8.99
CA GLY A 334 -0.97 -0.94 8.62
C GLY A 334 -1.18 -2.23 7.85
N VAL A 335 -0.52 -2.35 6.70
CA VAL A 335 -0.60 -3.57 5.86
C VAL A 335 -0.20 -4.83 6.62
N SER A 336 0.89 -4.75 7.41
CA SER A 336 1.34 -5.88 8.23
C SER A 336 0.27 -6.36 9.21
N ALA A 337 -0.44 -5.42 9.87
CA ALA A 337 -1.49 -5.76 10.82
C ALA A 337 -2.71 -6.37 10.10
N LEU A 338 -3.15 -5.78 8.99
CA LEU A 338 -4.34 -6.21 8.27
C LEU A 338 -4.15 -7.61 7.65
N LEU A 339 -3.08 -7.80 6.89
CA LEU A 339 -2.80 -9.10 6.25
C LEU A 339 -2.32 -10.16 7.25
N GLY A 340 -1.63 -9.76 8.31
CA GLY A 340 -1.32 -10.66 9.42
C GLY A 340 -2.58 -11.18 10.12
N ALA A 341 -3.58 -10.32 10.36
CA ALA A 341 -4.86 -10.73 10.91
C ALA A 341 -5.65 -11.63 9.96
N ALA A 342 -5.64 -11.32 8.66
CA ALA A 342 -6.25 -12.15 7.62
C ALA A 342 -5.62 -13.56 7.57
N ALA A 343 -4.30 -13.66 7.66
CA ALA A 343 -3.59 -14.95 7.74
C ALA A 343 -3.95 -15.76 9.00
N LEU A 344 -4.43 -15.09 10.05
CA LEU A 344 -4.96 -15.72 11.28
C LEU A 344 -6.48 -15.90 11.24
N GLY A 345 -7.10 -15.80 10.06
CA GLY A 345 -8.51 -16.08 9.82
C GLY A 345 -9.48 -14.93 10.09
N SER A 346 -9.00 -13.69 10.30
CA SER A 346 -9.90 -12.54 10.41
C SER A 346 -10.34 -12.07 9.03
N THR A 347 -11.65 -11.91 8.83
CA THR A 347 -12.26 -11.29 7.65
C THR A 347 -12.81 -9.89 7.95
N LEU A 348 -12.67 -9.42 9.19
CA LEU A 348 -13.31 -8.20 9.70
C LEU A 348 -13.12 -6.99 8.77
N VAL A 349 -11.89 -6.75 8.30
CA VAL A 349 -11.59 -5.59 7.45
C VAL A 349 -12.26 -5.74 6.10
N TRP A 350 -12.21 -6.91 5.51
CA TRP A 350 -12.80 -7.22 4.21
C TRP A 350 -14.32 -7.12 4.23
N ASP A 351 -14.96 -7.70 5.26
CA ASP A 351 -16.41 -7.65 5.45
C ASP A 351 -16.90 -6.22 5.71
N ALA A 352 -16.17 -5.46 6.53
CA ALA A 352 -16.47 -4.06 6.78
C ALA A 352 -16.32 -3.18 5.52
N TYR A 353 -15.26 -3.40 4.75
CA TYR A 353 -15.04 -2.68 3.50
C TYR A 353 -16.13 -2.97 2.48
N GLU A 354 -16.48 -4.24 2.29
CA GLU A 354 -17.50 -4.70 1.34
C GLU A 354 -18.91 -4.25 1.73
N SER A 355 -19.22 -4.19 3.03
CA SER A 355 -20.56 -3.82 3.53
C SER A 355 -20.85 -2.31 3.50
N HIS A 356 -19.84 -1.46 3.33
CA HIS A 356 -20.06 -0.02 3.25
C HIS A 356 -20.72 0.34 1.91
N PRO A 357 -21.83 1.12 1.90
CA PRO A 357 -22.63 1.37 0.68
C PRO A 357 -21.80 1.92 -0.50
N TRP A 358 -20.80 2.73 -0.22
CA TRP A 358 -19.93 3.33 -1.23
C TRP A 358 -19.02 2.32 -1.91
N THR A 359 -18.30 1.52 -1.12
CA THR A 359 -17.40 0.50 -1.66
C THR A 359 -18.15 -0.68 -2.25
N ALA A 360 -19.28 -1.09 -1.66
CA ALA A 360 -20.19 -2.08 -2.23
C ALA A 360 -20.64 -1.68 -3.64
N ARG A 361 -21.10 -0.42 -3.82
CA ARG A 361 -21.44 0.11 -5.13
C ARG A 361 -20.25 0.07 -6.10
N GLY A 362 -19.06 0.48 -5.64
CA GLY A 362 -17.85 0.47 -6.47
C GLY A 362 -17.49 -0.93 -6.96
N ILE A 363 -17.52 -1.91 -6.08
CA ILE A 363 -17.30 -3.33 -6.38
C ILE A 363 -18.31 -3.83 -7.41
N ASP A 364 -19.60 -3.53 -7.22
CA ASP A 364 -20.69 -3.94 -8.13
C ASP A 364 -20.54 -3.29 -9.51
N VAL A 365 -20.33 -1.97 -9.57
CA VAL A 365 -20.16 -1.22 -10.83
C VAL A 365 -18.99 -1.75 -11.64
N LEU A 366 -17.89 -2.12 -10.98
CA LEU A 366 -16.71 -2.68 -11.63
C LEU A 366 -16.85 -4.19 -11.91
N GLY A 367 -17.86 -4.86 -11.39
CA GLY A 367 -18.07 -6.30 -11.58
C GLY A 367 -16.97 -7.16 -10.94
N LEU A 368 -16.44 -6.73 -9.81
CA LEU A 368 -15.34 -7.42 -9.14
C LEU A 368 -15.83 -8.58 -8.28
N GLY A 369 -15.18 -9.73 -8.38
CA GLY A 369 -15.41 -10.87 -7.53
C GLY A 369 -14.51 -10.86 -6.29
N ARG A 370 -15.05 -11.31 -5.15
CA ARG A 370 -14.28 -11.58 -3.93
C ARG A 370 -13.53 -12.90 -4.05
N ALA A 371 -12.27 -12.96 -3.60
CA ALA A 371 -11.43 -14.16 -3.72
C ALA A 371 -11.69 -15.21 -2.62
N LEU A 372 -12.10 -14.79 -1.43
CA LEU A 372 -12.24 -15.61 -0.21
C LEU A 372 -13.60 -15.40 0.47
#